data_913fd4eb31456f72ceca9dc46ea7700d
#
_entry.id   913fd4eb31456f72ceca9dc46ea7700d
#
_cell.length_a   1.000
_cell.length_b   1.000
_cell.length_c   1.000
_cell.angle_alpha   90.00
_cell.angle_beta   90.00
_cell.angle_gamma   90.00
#
_symmetry.space_group_name_H-M   'P 1'
#
loop_
_entity.id
_entity.type
_entity.pdbx_description
1 polymer ?
#
loop_
_entity_poly.entity_id
_entity_poly.type
_entity_poly.pdbx_seq_one_letter_code
_entity_poly.pdbx_strand_id
1 'polypeptide(L)'
;ADVAKGEALGWDVRSDTGMQLRISLPQADVLRVQAGGKAGLTGPGDKAAPIVVGQPAAQVAYQIKEQPDHILISTSALSLRIDRKPLRFTLLRAGDTVPLWREVQPLSLDDKQGVQVLSSLPGERYFGGGQQNGRFEFKGKQVPVSYSGGWEEGDRPNPAPFLMSSRGWGMLRNTWSDGNYDLRDQEQISLQHAEGRFDAYFFVGKDLRDVVARYTDLTGRARMLPRWALEYGDADCYNDGDNVKKPGSVPKGWTDGPTGKTPDVVETVARQYREHDMPGGWILPNDGYGCGYTNLPETVKGLAGYGFRTGLWTENGVDKIAWEVGQAGSRVQKLDVAWTGKGY
;
A
#
# COMPACT_ATOMS: atom_id res chain seq x y z
N ALA A 1 -10.93 -3.49 -32.91
CA ALA A 1 -9.70 -3.93 -32.24
C ALA A 1 -9.40 -5.38 -32.63
N ASP A 2 -8.14 -5.65 -32.93
CA ASP A 2 -7.66 -7.02 -33.19
C ASP A 2 -7.14 -7.60 -31.89
N VAL A 3 -7.46 -8.87 -31.64
CA VAL A 3 -7.02 -9.61 -30.46
C VAL A 3 -6.28 -10.85 -30.95
N ALA A 4 -5.01 -10.96 -30.59
CA ALA A 4 -4.19 -12.11 -30.90
C ALA A 4 -3.69 -12.77 -29.61
N LYS A 5 -3.53 -14.09 -29.62
CA LYS A 5 -2.93 -14.81 -28.50
C LYS A 5 -1.45 -14.42 -28.43
N GLY A 6 -1.04 -13.82 -27.32
CA GLY A 6 0.35 -13.47 -27.03
C GLY A 6 1.13 -14.61 -26.40
N GLU A 7 2.44 -14.41 -26.19
CA GLU A 7 3.27 -15.34 -25.41
C GLU A 7 2.85 -15.33 -23.94
N ALA A 8 2.92 -16.49 -23.29
CA ALA A 8 2.63 -16.71 -21.87
C ALA A 8 1.28 -16.20 -21.37
N LEU A 9 0.18 -16.97 -21.54
CA LEU A 9 -1.15 -16.76 -20.94
C LEU A 9 -1.72 -15.34 -21.10
N GLY A 10 -1.43 -14.67 -22.24
CA GLY A 10 -1.87 -13.31 -22.50
C GLY A 10 -2.40 -13.12 -23.92
N TRP A 11 -3.14 -12.04 -24.10
CA TRP A 11 -3.68 -11.60 -25.39
C TRP A 11 -3.22 -10.19 -25.66
N ASP A 12 -2.62 -9.99 -26.82
CA ASP A 12 -2.29 -8.66 -27.30
C ASP A 12 -3.50 -8.09 -28.05
N VAL A 13 -3.90 -6.90 -27.64
CA VAL A 13 -5.02 -6.16 -28.19
C VAL A 13 -4.49 -4.88 -28.82
N ARG A 14 -4.86 -4.59 -30.05
CA ARG A 14 -4.53 -3.33 -30.71
C ARG A 14 -5.81 -2.54 -30.97
N SER A 15 -5.87 -1.33 -30.40
CA SER A 15 -6.98 -0.42 -30.70
C SER A 15 -6.84 0.20 -32.09
N ASP A 16 -7.92 0.70 -32.60
CA ASP A 16 -7.96 1.50 -33.83
C ASP A 16 -7.24 2.86 -33.71
N THR A 17 -7.02 3.35 -32.49
CA THR A 17 -6.20 4.54 -32.21
C THR A 17 -4.70 4.25 -32.13
N GLY A 18 -4.29 2.97 -32.27
CA GLY A 18 -2.89 2.54 -32.22
C GLY A 18 -2.36 2.25 -30.81
N MET A 19 -3.21 2.30 -29.78
CA MET A 19 -2.84 1.89 -28.43
C MET A 19 -2.59 0.38 -28.42
N GLN A 20 -1.49 -0.04 -27.81
CA GLN A 20 -1.17 -1.45 -27.59
C GLN A 20 -1.58 -1.84 -26.18
N LEU A 21 -2.34 -2.91 -26.06
CA LEU A 21 -2.74 -3.46 -24.78
C LEU A 21 -2.33 -4.92 -24.68
N ARG A 22 -2.04 -5.36 -23.47
CA ARG A 22 -1.86 -6.77 -23.12
C ARG A 22 -2.77 -7.12 -21.98
N ILE A 23 -3.52 -8.20 -22.16
CA ILE A 23 -4.40 -8.77 -21.15
C ILE A 23 -3.79 -10.10 -20.74
N SER A 24 -3.71 -10.37 -19.45
CA SER A 24 -3.23 -11.64 -18.92
C SER A 24 -4.02 -12.08 -17.71
N LEU A 25 -3.95 -13.36 -17.40
CA LEU A 25 -4.60 -14.01 -16.26
C LEU A 25 -3.53 -14.60 -15.34
N PRO A 26 -2.94 -13.82 -14.42
CA PRO A 26 -1.96 -14.34 -13.46
C PRO A 26 -2.53 -15.48 -12.58
N GLN A 27 -3.81 -15.42 -12.28
CA GLN A 27 -4.57 -16.46 -11.56
C GLN A 27 -6.01 -16.50 -12.12
N ALA A 28 -6.79 -17.52 -11.76
CA ALA A 28 -8.16 -17.65 -12.25
C ALA A 28 -9.09 -16.50 -11.83
N ASP A 29 -8.77 -15.83 -10.74
CA ASP A 29 -9.51 -14.71 -10.14
C ASP A 29 -8.74 -13.38 -10.21
N VAL A 30 -7.65 -13.32 -10.99
CA VAL A 30 -6.84 -12.10 -11.18
C VAL A 30 -6.69 -11.83 -12.67
N LEU A 31 -7.15 -10.65 -13.08
CA LEU A 31 -6.97 -10.10 -14.41
C LEU A 31 -5.87 -9.03 -14.35
N ARG A 32 -4.92 -9.04 -15.29
CA ARG A 32 -4.00 -7.93 -15.52
C ARG A 32 -4.27 -7.30 -16.87
N VAL A 33 -4.35 -5.98 -16.88
CA VAL A 33 -4.45 -5.16 -18.09
C VAL A 33 -3.27 -4.21 -18.13
N GLN A 34 -2.49 -4.29 -19.19
CA GLN A 34 -1.40 -3.37 -19.48
C GLN A 34 -1.71 -2.60 -20.76
N ALA A 35 -1.43 -1.31 -20.79
CA ALA A 35 -1.52 -0.50 -21.99
C ALA A 35 -0.34 0.46 -22.07
N GLY A 36 0.12 0.70 -23.28
CA GLY A 36 1.17 1.65 -23.59
C GLY A 36 0.84 2.45 -24.84
N GLY A 37 1.41 3.65 -24.92
CA GLY A 37 1.32 4.51 -26.08
C GLY A 37 2.23 4.02 -27.22
N LYS A 38 2.72 4.96 -28.04
CA LYS A 38 3.62 4.67 -29.19
C LYS A 38 4.94 3.98 -28.78
N ALA A 39 5.39 4.14 -27.53
CA ALA A 39 6.59 3.49 -26.99
C ALA A 39 6.40 2.02 -26.61
N GLY A 40 5.19 1.47 -26.75
CA GLY A 40 4.85 0.10 -26.37
C GLY A 40 4.42 -0.05 -24.91
N LEU A 41 4.28 -1.30 -24.44
CA LEU A 41 3.80 -1.66 -23.11
C LEU A 41 4.78 -1.29 -21.98
N THR A 42 6.07 -1.18 -22.32
CA THR A 42 7.16 -0.76 -21.43
C THR A 42 7.79 0.49 -22.03
N GLY A 43 7.74 1.60 -21.35
CA GLY A 43 8.35 2.86 -21.82
C GLY A 43 9.80 3.01 -21.35
N PRO A 44 10.60 3.87 -22.02
CA PRO A 44 11.91 4.24 -21.52
C PRO A 44 11.78 4.90 -20.15
N GLY A 45 12.45 4.36 -19.15
CA GLY A 45 12.36 4.81 -17.76
C GLY A 45 11.21 4.20 -16.96
N ASP A 46 10.60 3.13 -17.48
CA ASP A 46 9.57 2.36 -16.79
C ASP A 46 10.13 1.78 -15.49
N LYS A 47 9.89 2.50 -14.42
CA LYS A 47 10.14 2.02 -13.06
C LYS A 47 8.91 1.23 -12.63
N ALA A 48 8.79 -0.01 -13.14
CA ALA A 48 7.82 -0.94 -12.59
C ALA A 48 7.99 -0.94 -11.07
N ALA A 49 6.93 -0.58 -10.36
CA ALA A 49 6.96 -0.61 -8.91
C ALA A 49 7.21 -2.06 -8.48
N PRO A 50 8.22 -2.37 -7.64
CA PRO A 50 8.47 -3.74 -7.18
C PRO A 50 7.44 -4.18 -6.14
N ILE A 51 6.16 -3.83 -6.36
CA ILE A 51 5.04 -4.16 -5.49
C ILE A 51 4.62 -5.62 -5.70
N VAL A 52 4.76 -6.11 -6.94
CA VAL A 52 4.33 -7.45 -7.32
C VAL A 52 5.48 -8.42 -7.13
N VAL A 53 5.34 -9.31 -6.15
CA VAL A 53 6.33 -10.35 -5.81
C VAL A 53 5.79 -11.76 -6.01
N GLY A 54 4.47 -11.91 -6.11
CA GLY A 54 3.80 -13.18 -6.38
C GLY A 54 4.12 -13.70 -7.77
N GLN A 55 4.32 -15.02 -7.89
CA GLN A 55 4.51 -15.66 -9.20
C GLN A 55 3.15 -15.93 -9.84
N PRO A 56 2.99 -15.70 -11.14
CA PRO A 56 1.82 -16.14 -11.87
C PRO A 56 1.63 -17.67 -11.73
N ALA A 57 0.39 -18.12 -11.75
CA ALA A 57 0.12 -19.56 -11.85
C ALA A 57 0.75 -20.13 -13.12
N ALA A 58 1.36 -21.30 -13.02
CA ALA A 58 2.01 -21.96 -14.17
C ALA A 58 1.02 -22.18 -15.32
N GLN A 59 -0.25 -22.37 -15.00
CA GLN A 59 -1.33 -22.53 -15.97
C GLN A 59 -2.68 -22.14 -15.38
N VAL A 60 -3.43 -21.31 -16.10
CA VAL A 60 -4.82 -20.95 -15.77
C VAL A 60 -5.72 -21.52 -16.84
N ALA A 61 -6.72 -22.32 -16.44
CA ALA A 61 -7.73 -22.81 -17.37
C ALA A 61 -8.69 -21.67 -17.75
N TYR A 62 -8.92 -21.50 -19.04
CA TYR A 62 -9.82 -20.50 -19.56
C TYR A 62 -10.58 -20.98 -20.80
N GLN A 63 -11.67 -20.31 -21.12
CA GLN A 63 -12.41 -20.48 -22.35
C GLN A 63 -12.49 -19.15 -23.08
N ILE A 64 -12.46 -19.18 -24.40
CA ILE A 64 -12.69 -18.01 -25.26
C ILE A 64 -13.91 -18.27 -26.13
N LYS A 65 -14.80 -17.27 -26.19
CA LYS A 65 -15.90 -17.22 -27.15
C LYS A 65 -15.78 -15.93 -27.94
N GLU A 66 -15.60 -16.06 -29.24
CA GLU A 66 -15.55 -14.93 -30.15
C GLU A 66 -16.91 -14.67 -30.79
N GLN A 67 -17.30 -13.41 -30.78
CA GLN A 67 -18.50 -12.88 -31.46
C GLN A 67 -18.06 -11.73 -32.39
N PRO A 68 -18.90 -11.36 -33.37
CA PRO A 68 -18.56 -10.26 -34.29
C PRO A 68 -18.28 -8.93 -33.57
N ASP A 69 -18.99 -8.64 -32.48
CA ASP A 69 -18.93 -7.40 -31.74
C ASP A 69 -18.06 -7.44 -30.49
N HIS A 70 -17.76 -8.64 -29.94
CA HIS A 70 -16.98 -8.80 -28.72
C HIS A 70 -16.26 -10.16 -28.63
N ILE A 71 -15.33 -10.24 -27.68
CA ILE A 71 -14.68 -11.48 -27.24
C ILE A 71 -15.00 -11.65 -25.76
N LEU A 72 -15.33 -12.87 -25.34
CA LEU A 72 -15.51 -13.25 -23.96
C LEU A 72 -14.41 -14.25 -23.55
N ILE A 73 -13.61 -13.88 -22.55
CA ILE A 73 -12.60 -14.75 -21.93
C ILE A 73 -13.11 -15.11 -20.54
N SER A 74 -13.23 -16.40 -20.25
CA SER A 74 -13.79 -16.86 -18.96
C SER A 74 -12.86 -17.88 -18.29
N THR A 75 -12.73 -17.74 -16.98
CA THR A 75 -12.11 -18.70 -16.07
C THR A 75 -13.18 -19.31 -15.14
N SER A 76 -12.75 -20.09 -14.15
CA SER A 76 -13.65 -20.55 -13.09
C SER A 76 -14.14 -19.46 -12.14
N ALA A 77 -13.50 -18.25 -12.13
CA ALA A 77 -13.78 -17.19 -11.17
C ALA A 77 -14.26 -15.88 -11.81
N LEU A 78 -13.85 -15.60 -13.04
CA LEU A 78 -14.19 -14.34 -13.72
C LEU A 78 -14.53 -14.55 -15.18
N SER A 79 -15.21 -13.56 -15.76
CA SER A 79 -15.39 -13.40 -17.19
C SER A 79 -15.04 -11.98 -17.59
N LEU A 80 -14.18 -11.83 -18.60
CA LEU A 80 -13.83 -10.57 -19.21
C LEU A 80 -14.46 -10.48 -20.59
N ARG A 81 -15.35 -9.52 -20.80
CA ARG A 81 -15.87 -9.15 -22.10
C ARG A 81 -15.04 -8.00 -22.67
N ILE A 82 -14.61 -8.14 -23.90
CA ILE A 82 -13.84 -7.15 -24.66
C ILE A 82 -14.70 -6.73 -25.86
N ASP A 83 -15.30 -5.56 -25.78
CA ASP A 83 -16.04 -4.97 -26.91
C ASP A 83 -15.04 -4.48 -27.97
N ARG A 84 -15.34 -4.71 -29.26
CA ARG A 84 -14.41 -4.37 -30.35
C ARG A 84 -14.51 -2.90 -30.80
N LYS A 85 -15.70 -2.31 -30.75
CA LYS A 85 -15.97 -0.93 -31.23
C LYS A 85 -17.07 -0.29 -30.40
N PRO A 86 -16.78 0.71 -29.57
CA PRO A 86 -15.44 1.09 -29.17
C PRO A 86 -14.78 -0.02 -28.32
N LEU A 87 -13.45 -0.04 -28.29
CA LEU A 87 -12.71 -0.96 -27.41
C LEU A 87 -13.03 -0.62 -25.96
N ARG A 88 -13.68 -1.54 -25.25
CA ARG A 88 -14.03 -1.40 -23.82
C ARG A 88 -14.04 -2.74 -23.13
N PHE A 89 -13.73 -2.72 -21.85
CA PHE A 89 -13.71 -3.90 -20.99
C PHE A 89 -14.92 -3.92 -20.05
N THR A 90 -15.42 -5.13 -19.82
CA THR A 90 -16.44 -5.41 -18.80
C THR A 90 -16.01 -6.63 -18.02
N LEU A 91 -15.87 -6.48 -16.71
CA LEU A 91 -15.52 -7.58 -15.80
C LEU A 91 -16.76 -8.09 -15.07
N LEU A 92 -16.92 -9.41 -15.09
CA LEU A 92 -17.97 -10.11 -14.35
C LEU A 92 -17.34 -11.17 -13.43
N ARG A 93 -18.00 -11.50 -12.36
CA ARG A 93 -17.75 -12.76 -11.65
C ARG A 93 -18.29 -13.90 -12.51
N ALA A 94 -17.61 -15.05 -12.48
CA ALA A 94 -18.07 -16.21 -13.26
C ALA A 94 -19.51 -16.59 -12.86
N GLY A 95 -20.36 -16.74 -13.85
CA GLY A 95 -21.79 -17.08 -13.68
C GLY A 95 -22.70 -15.88 -13.40
N ASP A 96 -22.17 -14.70 -13.10
CA ASP A 96 -23.00 -13.51 -12.88
C ASP A 96 -23.40 -12.86 -14.22
N THR A 97 -24.58 -12.25 -14.21
CA THR A 97 -25.11 -11.44 -15.34
C THR A 97 -24.90 -9.95 -15.11
N VAL A 98 -24.74 -9.53 -13.86
CA VAL A 98 -24.47 -8.14 -13.48
C VAL A 98 -22.96 -7.93 -13.39
N PRO A 99 -22.40 -7.00 -14.17
CA PRO A 99 -20.97 -6.74 -14.13
C PRO A 99 -20.50 -6.26 -12.75
N LEU A 100 -19.29 -6.64 -12.37
CA LEU A 100 -18.57 -6.01 -11.26
C LEU A 100 -18.26 -4.56 -11.62
N TRP A 101 -17.80 -4.34 -12.84
CA TRP A 101 -17.66 -3.03 -13.47
C TRP A 101 -17.63 -3.16 -15.00
N ARG A 102 -17.90 -2.07 -15.68
CA ARG A 102 -17.66 -1.90 -17.12
C ARG A 102 -17.01 -0.54 -17.37
N GLU A 103 -16.18 -0.45 -18.37
CA GLU A 103 -15.68 0.84 -18.83
C GLU A 103 -16.84 1.67 -19.42
N VAL A 104 -17.05 2.86 -18.88
CA VAL A 104 -18.06 3.80 -19.37
C VAL A 104 -17.59 4.41 -20.68
N GLN A 105 -16.30 4.65 -20.78
CA GLN A 105 -15.60 5.11 -21.99
C GLN A 105 -14.31 4.30 -22.16
N PRO A 106 -13.73 4.24 -23.38
CA PRO A 106 -12.44 3.59 -23.59
C PRO A 106 -11.36 4.13 -22.67
N LEU A 107 -10.44 3.25 -22.26
CA LEU A 107 -9.23 3.67 -21.55
C LEU A 107 -8.53 4.80 -22.32
N SER A 108 -8.28 5.90 -21.65
CA SER A 108 -7.55 7.05 -22.18
C SER A 108 -6.11 7.03 -21.66
N LEU A 109 -5.17 7.14 -22.58
CA LEU A 109 -3.75 7.16 -22.29
C LEU A 109 -3.04 8.17 -23.18
N ASP A 110 -2.32 9.09 -22.59
CA ASP A 110 -1.39 10.00 -23.25
C ASP A 110 -0.02 9.91 -22.61
N ASP A 111 0.94 10.74 -23.02
CA ASP A 111 2.32 10.72 -22.52
C ASP A 111 2.43 11.16 -21.04
N LYS A 112 1.39 11.72 -20.45
CA LYS A 112 1.39 12.31 -19.10
C LYS A 112 0.50 11.57 -18.12
N GLN A 113 -0.56 10.94 -18.59
CA GLN A 113 -1.55 10.33 -17.72
C GLN A 113 -2.29 9.16 -18.35
N GLY A 114 -2.73 8.25 -17.49
CA GLY A 114 -3.65 7.17 -17.84
C GLY A 114 -4.94 7.30 -17.00
N VAL A 115 -6.09 7.33 -17.67
CA VAL A 115 -7.42 7.48 -17.04
C VAL A 115 -8.33 6.34 -17.44
N GLN A 116 -8.89 5.66 -16.45
CA GLN A 116 -9.92 4.64 -16.64
C GLN A 116 -11.21 5.09 -15.94
N VAL A 117 -12.34 5.04 -16.62
CA VAL A 117 -13.65 5.36 -16.07
C VAL A 117 -14.51 4.10 -16.03
N LEU A 118 -14.86 3.68 -14.82
CA LEU A 118 -15.62 2.46 -14.57
C LEU A 118 -17.01 2.79 -14.07
N SER A 119 -18.01 1.95 -14.44
CA SER A 119 -19.35 2.05 -13.88
C SER A 119 -19.33 1.72 -12.38
N SER A 120 -20.20 2.38 -11.65
CA SER A 120 -20.49 2.14 -10.24
C SER A 120 -21.98 1.87 -10.08
N LEU A 121 -22.34 1.03 -9.12
CA LEU A 121 -23.75 0.73 -8.87
C LEU A 121 -24.26 1.45 -7.62
N PRO A 122 -25.59 1.70 -7.55
CA PRO A 122 -26.20 2.24 -6.34
C PRO A 122 -25.85 1.39 -5.09
N GLY A 123 -25.44 2.06 -4.02
CA GLY A 123 -25.04 1.41 -2.78
C GLY A 123 -23.65 0.78 -2.77
N GLU A 124 -22.92 0.81 -3.87
CA GLU A 124 -21.52 0.38 -3.93
C GLU A 124 -20.64 1.32 -3.10
N ARG A 125 -19.76 0.75 -2.30
CA ARG A 125 -18.82 1.45 -1.42
C ARG A 125 -17.39 1.11 -1.78
N TYR A 126 -16.49 2.06 -1.53
CA TYR A 126 -15.07 1.94 -1.91
C TYR A 126 -14.16 2.13 -0.71
N PHE A 127 -13.09 1.33 -0.64
CA PHE A 127 -12.11 1.27 0.43
C PHE A 127 -10.71 1.16 -0.17
N GLY A 128 -9.67 1.40 0.65
CA GLY A 128 -8.27 1.27 0.21
C GLY A 128 -7.56 2.62 0.18
N GLY A 129 -6.78 2.89 -0.87
CA GLY A 129 -6.00 4.13 -0.99
C GLY A 129 -4.79 4.21 -0.06
N GLY A 130 -4.46 3.15 0.69
CA GLY A 130 -3.45 3.16 1.73
C GLY A 130 -3.91 3.86 3.00
N GLN A 131 -2.98 4.47 3.73
CA GLN A 131 -3.31 5.26 4.90
C GLN A 131 -3.82 6.64 4.48
N GLN A 132 -5.09 6.86 4.74
CA GLN A 132 -5.83 8.12 4.51
C GLN A 132 -6.36 8.59 5.87
N ASN A 133 -5.74 9.57 6.48
CA ASN A 133 -6.09 10.02 7.82
C ASN A 133 -7.55 10.52 7.89
N GLY A 134 -8.30 10.04 8.89
CA GLY A 134 -9.70 10.40 9.10
C GLY A 134 -10.68 9.84 8.06
N ARG A 135 -10.23 8.98 7.13
CA ARG A 135 -11.06 8.46 6.05
C ARG A 135 -10.94 6.96 5.95
N PHE A 136 -12.07 6.30 5.79
CA PHE A 136 -12.11 4.83 5.64
C PHE A 136 -12.95 4.39 4.43
N GLU A 137 -14.08 5.03 4.19
CA GLU A 137 -15.00 4.77 3.08
C GLU A 137 -15.05 6.00 2.16
N PHE A 138 -15.02 5.79 0.84
CA PHE A 138 -14.71 6.84 -0.12
C PHE A 138 -15.81 7.14 -1.14
N LYS A 139 -16.96 6.47 -1.13
CA LYS A 139 -18.07 6.83 -2.04
C LYS A 139 -18.48 8.30 -1.82
N GLY A 140 -18.64 9.03 -2.90
CA GLY A 140 -18.94 10.46 -2.87
C GLY A 140 -17.72 11.36 -2.60
N LYS A 141 -16.52 10.82 -2.58
CA LYS A 141 -15.27 11.54 -2.27
C LYS A 141 -14.27 11.48 -3.41
N GLN A 142 -13.28 12.34 -3.34
CA GLN A 142 -12.07 12.26 -4.15
C GLN A 142 -10.93 11.76 -3.27
N VAL A 143 -10.17 10.81 -3.77
CA VAL A 143 -9.08 10.14 -3.05
C VAL A 143 -7.77 10.37 -3.79
N PRO A 144 -6.95 11.34 -3.38
CA PRO A 144 -5.62 11.49 -3.92
C PRO A 144 -4.76 10.31 -3.49
N VAL A 145 -4.06 9.69 -4.46
CA VAL A 145 -3.07 8.63 -4.23
C VAL A 145 -1.70 9.27 -4.43
N SER A 146 -1.34 10.13 -3.50
CA SER A 146 -0.08 10.86 -3.48
C SER A 146 0.32 11.14 -2.02
N TYR A 147 1.61 11.17 -1.76
CA TYR A 147 2.12 11.44 -0.42
C TYR A 147 1.74 12.85 0.06
N SER A 148 1.25 12.93 1.29
CA SER A 148 1.10 14.17 2.04
C SER A 148 1.47 13.85 3.48
N GLY A 149 2.62 14.38 3.93
CA GLY A 149 3.05 14.20 5.32
C GLY A 149 2.21 15.04 6.26
N GLY A 150 1.85 14.45 7.39
CA GLY A 150 1.09 15.12 8.44
C GLY A 150 0.26 14.14 9.25
N TRP A 151 -0.39 14.67 10.29
CA TRP A 151 -1.16 13.90 11.25
C TRP A 151 -2.64 14.30 11.28
N GLU A 152 -3.01 15.26 10.44
CA GLU A 152 -4.36 15.80 10.39
C GLU A 152 -5.29 14.99 9.48
N GLU A 153 -6.58 15.23 9.60
CA GLU A 153 -7.57 14.66 8.70
C GLU A 153 -7.30 15.10 7.25
N GLY A 154 -7.24 14.13 6.37
CA GLY A 154 -6.95 14.34 4.96
C GLY A 154 -5.50 14.18 4.55
N ASP A 155 -4.57 14.09 5.50
CA ASP A 155 -3.19 13.70 5.22
C ASP A 155 -3.08 12.24 4.79
N ARG A 156 -2.05 11.96 4.02
CA ARG A 156 -1.83 10.66 3.36
C ARG A 156 -0.38 10.21 3.52
N PRO A 157 0.03 9.80 4.74
CA PRO A 157 1.42 9.45 5.02
C PRO A 157 1.88 8.18 4.30
N ASN A 158 0.97 7.25 3.97
CA ASN A 158 1.27 6.03 3.24
C ASN A 158 0.19 5.75 2.19
N PRO A 159 0.13 6.51 1.09
CA PRO A 159 -0.84 6.26 0.03
C PRO A 159 -0.49 4.96 -0.71
N ALA A 160 -1.51 4.23 -1.14
CA ALA A 160 -1.34 3.01 -1.94
C ALA A 160 -2.28 3.03 -3.15
N PRO A 161 -1.81 2.66 -4.34
CA PRO A 161 -2.61 2.64 -5.57
C PRO A 161 -3.53 1.40 -5.62
N PHE A 162 -4.20 1.11 -4.52
CA PHE A 162 -5.09 -0.04 -4.34
C PHE A 162 -6.48 0.42 -3.91
N LEU A 163 -7.50 0.01 -4.65
CA LEU A 163 -8.90 0.30 -4.38
C LEU A 163 -9.70 -0.99 -4.30
N MET A 164 -10.64 -1.07 -3.37
CA MET A 164 -11.57 -2.19 -3.21
C MET A 164 -13.01 -1.71 -3.25
N SER A 165 -13.88 -2.53 -3.84
CA SER A 165 -15.33 -2.33 -3.84
C SER A 165 -16.03 -3.33 -2.93
N SER A 166 -17.08 -2.86 -2.25
CA SER A 166 -17.99 -3.71 -1.46
C SER A 166 -18.65 -4.84 -2.28
N ARG A 167 -18.56 -4.79 -3.60
CA ARG A 167 -19.05 -5.84 -4.51
C ARG A 167 -18.09 -7.01 -4.70
N GLY A 168 -16.96 -7.00 -4.00
CA GLY A 168 -15.99 -8.09 -4.07
C GLY A 168 -15.07 -8.00 -5.28
N TRP A 169 -14.71 -6.83 -5.71
CA TRP A 169 -13.62 -6.61 -6.64
C TRP A 169 -12.61 -5.60 -6.09
N GLY A 170 -11.40 -5.65 -6.58
CA GLY A 170 -10.36 -4.68 -6.25
C GLY A 170 -9.47 -4.40 -7.45
N MET A 171 -8.73 -3.31 -7.39
CA MET A 171 -7.75 -2.90 -8.40
C MET A 171 -6.46 -2.45 -7.72
N LEU A 172 -5.33 -2.96 -8.19
CA LEU A 172 -4.01 -2.44 -7.91
C LEU A 172 -3.44 -1.83 -9.19
N ARG A 173 -3.09 -0.55 -9.17
CA ARG A 173 -2.24 0.05 -10.20
C ARG A 173 -0.78 -0.23 -9.84
N ASN A 174 -0.06 -0.90 -10.73
CA ASN A 174 1.35 -1.25 -10.53
C ASN A 174 2.24 -0.05 -10.92
N THR A 175 2.22 0.97 -10.06
CA THR A 175 2.88 2.25 -10.28
C THR A 175 3.30 2.93 -9.00
N TRP A 176 4.34 3.78 -9.09
CA TRP A 176 4.72 4.76 -8.06
C TRP A 176 4.28 6.19 -8.41
N SER A 177 3.63 6.38 -9.55
CA SER A 177 3.18 7.70 -9.96
C SER A 177 2.00 8.16 -9.12
N ASP A 178 1.94 9.43 -8.83
CA ASP A 178 0.81 10.05 -8.18
C ASP A 178 -0.49 9.77 -8.93
N GLY A 179 -1.55 9.57 -8.19
CA GLY A 179 -2.88 9.28 -8.72
C GLY A 179 -3.98 10.06 -8.04
N ASN A 180 -5.15 9.98 -8.63
CA ASN A 180 -6.36 10.54 -8.06
C ASN A 180 -7.57 9.70 -8.46
N TYR A 181 -8.34 9.26 -7.48
CA TYR A 181 -9.56 8.49 -7.68
C TYR A 181 -10.78 9.36 -7.37
N ASP A 182 -11.54 9.70 -8.39
CA ASP A 182 -12.78 10.46 -8.25
C ASP A 182 -13.96 9.50 -8.13
N LEU A 183 -14.52 9.40 -6.93
CA LEU A 183 -15.61 8.50 -6.56
C LEU A 183 -16.90 9.28 -6.22
N ARG A 184 -16.97 10.54 -6.64
CA ARG A 184 -18.10 11.44 -6.30
C ARG A 184 -19.36 11.14 -7.08
N ASP A 185 -19.24 10.69 -8.31
CA ASP A 185 -20.37 10.34 -9.15
C ASP A 185 -21.05 9.05 -8.65
N GLN A 186 -22.37 8.97 -8.77
CA GLN A 186 -23.13 7.83 -8.27
C GLN A 186 -23.06 6.62 -9.20
N GLU A 187 -22.88 6.83 -10.50
CA GLU A 187 -22.98 5.82 -11.56
C GLU A 187 -21.61 5.43 -12.12
N GLN A 188 -20.57 6.22 -11.85
CA GLN A 188 -19.23 5.97 -12.36
C GLN A 188 -18.14 6.43 -11.39
N ILE A 189 -16.93 5.91 -11.59
CA ILE A 189 -15.71 6.31 -10.91
C ILE A 189 -14.62 6.57 -11.93
N SER A 190 -13.76 7.56 -11.66
CA SER A 190 -12.61 7.87 -12.51
C SER A 190 -11.31 7.61 -11.77
N LEU A 191 -10.44 6.81 -12.37
CA LEU A 191 -9.19 6.34 -11.79
C LEU A 191 -8.02 6.82 -12.66
N GLN A 192 -7.23 7.75 -12.13
CA GLN A 192 -6.15 8.42 -12.86
C GLN A 192 -4.81 8.23 -12.17
N HIS A 193 -3.75 8.09 -12.97
CA HIS A 193 -2.35 8.20 -12.54
C HIS A 193 -1.55 9.07 -13.51
N ALA A 194 -0.58 9.81 -12.99
CA ALA A 194 0.27 10.73 -13.74
C ALA A 194 1.43 9.99 -14.42
N GLU A 195 1.10 9.08 -15.33
CA GLU A 195 2.06 8.33 -16.15
C GLU A 195 1.47 7.96 -17.51
N GLY A 196 2.30 7.93 -18.55
CA GLY A 196 1.94 7.53 -19.91
C GLY A 196 1.85 6.02 -20.13
N ARG A 197 1.62 5.27 -19.07
CA ARG A 197 1.50 3.81 -19.03
C ARG A 197 0.32 3.41 -18.16
N PHE A 198 -0.32 2.31 -18.51
CA PHE A 198 -1.33 1.68 -17.69
C PHE A 198 -0.92 0.25 -17.37
N ASP A 199 -0.85 -0.11 -16.09
CA ASP A 199 -0.62 -1.48 -15.62
C ASP A 199 -1.48 -1.69 -14.38
N ALA A 200 -2.54 -2.47 -14.51
CA ALA A 200 -3.50 -2.69 -13.44
C ALA A 200 -3.82 -4.18 -13.27
N TYR A 201 -3.86 -4.61 -12.02
CA TYR A 201 -4.38 -5.90 -11.61
C TYR A 201 -5.77 -5.72 -11.05
N PHE A 202 -6.71 -6.53 -11.51
CA PHE A 202 -8.08 -6.58 -10.99
C PHE A 202 -8.30 -7.91 -10.30
N PHE A 203 -8.77 -7.85 -9.08
CA PHE A 203 -9.04 -9.01 -8.22
C PHE A 203 -10.54 -9.25 -8.15
N VAL A 204 -10.95 -10.52 -8.27
CA VAL A 204 -12.34 -10.94 -8.13
C VAL A 204 -12.44 -11.86 -6.92
N GLY A 205 -13.26 -11.46 -5.95
CA GLY A 205 -13.52 -12.20 -4.73
C GLY A 205 -15.03 -12.24 -4.42
N LYS A 206 -15.40 -12.95 -3.39
CA LYS A 206 -16.79 -12.98 -2.88
C LYS A 206 -17.09 -11.71 -2.08
N ASP A 207 -16.10 -11.24 -1.34
CA ASP A 207 -16.17 -10.10 -0.44
C ASP A 207 -14.82 -9.39 -0.35
N LEU A 208 -14.71 -8.39 0.51
CA LEU A 208 -13.48 -7.62 0.71
C LEU A 208 -12.32 -8.45 1.26
N ARG A 209 -12.59 -9.50 2.05
CA ARG A 209 -11.54 -10.37 2.60
C ARG A 209 -10.89 -11.19 1.49
N ASP A 210 -11.69 -11.73 0.58
CA ASP A 210 -11.16 -12.43 -0.58
C ASP A 210 -10.33 -11.50 -1.45
N VAL A 211 -10.79 -10.26 -1.68
CA VAL A 211 -10.03 -9.26 -2.45
C VAL A 211 -8.68 -8.95 -1.79
N VAL A 212 -8.64 -8.74 -0.48
CA VAL A 212 -7.39 -8.53 0.27
C VAL A 212 -6.50 -9.78 0.20
N ALA A 213 -7.07 -10.97 0.29
CA ALA A 213 -6.31 -12.22 0.16
C ALA A 213 -5.61 -12.30 -1.20
N ARG A 214 -6.31 -12.01 -2.32
CA ARG A 214 -5.73 -12.00 -3.67
C ARG A 214 -4.68 -10.91 -3.85
N TYR A 215 -4.96 -9.72 -3.33
CA TYR A 215 -3.99 -8.64 -3.31
C TYR A 215 -2.69 -9.05 -2.60
N THR A 216 -2.80 -9.64 -1.41
CA THR A 216 -1.63 -10.05 -0.63
C THR A 216 -0.95 -11.31 -1.17
N ASP A 217 -1.65 -12.19 -1.89
CA ASP A 217 -1.02 -13.28 -2.64
C ASP A 217 -0.11 -12.74 -3.77
N LEU A 218 -0.48 -11.60 -4.35
CA LEU A 218 0.29 -10.95 -5.40
C LEU A 218 1.44 -10.08 -4.86
N THR A 219 1.19 -9.34 -3.78
CA THR A 219 2.12 -8.33 -3.25
C THR A 219 2.93 -8.79 -2.04
N GLY A 220 2.66 -10.00 -1.57
CA GLY A 220 3.25 -10.55 -0.36
C GLY A 220 2.38 -10.33 0.87
N ARG A 221 2.40 -11.30 1.76
CA ARG A 221 1.67 -11.23 3.02
C ARG A 221 2.51 -10.60 4.11
N ALA A 222 1.92 -9.73 4.91
CA ALA A 222 2.55 -9.23 6.11
C ALA A 222 2.88 -10.39 7.07
N ARG A 223 4.05 -10.32 7.70
CA ARG A 223 4.39 -11.27 8.75
C ARG A 223 3.51 -11.01 9.98
N MET A 224 3.08 -12.09 10.63
CA MET A 224 2.43 -11.97 11.93
C MET A 224 3.44 -11.42 12.93
N LEU A 225 3.14 -10.28 13.51
CA LEU A 225 3.95 -9.70 14.57
C LEU A 225 3.78 -10.49 15.87
N PRO A 226 4.82 -10.55 16.73
CA PRO A 226 4.66 -11.11 18.05
C PRO A 226 3.70 -10.23 18.88
N ARG A 227 3.02 -10.85 19.86
CA ARG A 227 1.99 -10.17 20.66
C ARG A 227 2.48 -8.85 21.26
N TRP A 228 3.67 -8.84 21.83
CA TRP A 228 4.22 -7.63 22.44
C TRP A 228 4.37 -6.44 21.48
N ALA A 229 4.59 -6.70 20.18
CA ALA A 229 4.69 -5.64 19.17
C ALA A 229 3.34 -5.02 18.82
N LEU A 230 2.24 -5.69 19.15
CA LEU A 230 0.87 -5.21 19.00
C LEU A 230 0.33 -4.57 20.28
N GLU A 231 1.07 -4.65 21.38
CA GLU A 231 0.74 -3.97 22.62
C GLU A 231 1.10 -2.49 22.53
N TYR A 232 0.60 -1.71 23.46
CA TYR A 232 0.87 -0.29 23.55
C TYR A 232 2.39 -0.04 23.64
N GLY A 233 2.88 0.92 22.87
CA GLY A 233 4.27 1.35 22.89
C GLY A 233 4.38 2.80 23.32
N ASP A 234 5.47 3.11 24.01
CA ASP A 234 5.82 4.46 24.41
C ASP A 234 7.01 4.99 23.64
N ALA A 235 6.98 6.25 23.28
CA ALA A 235 8.06 6.95 22.59
C ALA A 235 8.44 8.16 23.43
N ASP A 236 9.67 8.14 23.92
CA ASP A 236 10.14 9.10 24.88
C ASP A 236 11.19 10.03 24.29
N CYS A 237 11.61 11.00 25.04
CA CYS A 237 12.42 12.13 24.71
C CYS A 237 11.67 13.39 24.27
N TYR A 238 10.65 13.33 23.45
CA TYR A 238 9.78 14.49 23.19
C TYR A 238 8.90 14.84 24.37
N ASN A 239 8.51 13.84 25.14
CA ASN A 239 7.63 14.00 26.29
C ASN A 239 8.28 14.73 27.46
N ASP A 240 9.60 14.96 27.40
CA ASP A 240 10.30 15.84 28.30
C ASP A 240 9.88 17.29 28.21
N GLY A 241 8.90 17.57 27.39
CA GLY A 241 8.52 18.92 27.09
C GLY A 241 9.74 19.73 26.69
N ASP A 242 9.69 20.47 25.75
CA ASP A 242 10.54 21.57 25.45
C ASP A 242 12.00 21.33 25.15
N ASN A 243 12.56 20.06 25.27
CA ASN A 243 13.81 20.50 25.22
C ASN A 243 15.10 19.84 25.15
N VAL A 244 15.17 18.98 24.24
CA VAL A 244 16.42 18.68 23.55
C VAL A 244 17.14 19.94 23.03
N LYS A 245 16.43 21.01 22.80
CA LYS A 245 16.98 22.27 22.25
C LYS A 245 17.34 23.32 23.30
N LYS A 246 17.00 23.13 24.56
CA LYS A 246 17.32 24.10 25.62
C LYS A 246 18.15 23.45 26.73
N PRO A 247 19.45 23.74 26.85
CA PRO A 247 20.25 23.26 27.97
C PRO A 247 19.60 23.58 29.31
N GLY A 248 19.52 22.57 30.20
CA GLY A 248 18.96 22.74 31.54
C GLY A 248 17.48 22.47 31.70
N SER A 249 16.78 22.04 30.67
CA SER A 249 15.32 21.76 30.72
C SER A 249 14.96 20.30 31.03
N VAL A 250 15.94 19.45 31.32
CA VAL A 250 15.70 18.05 31.69
C VAL A 250 14.97 17.99 33.03
N PRO A 251 13.86 17.29 33.12
CA PRO A 251 13.16 17.09 34.38
C PRO A 251 14.05 16.48 35.46
N LYS A 252 13.79 16.77 36.70
CA LYS A 252 14.55 16.21 37.81
C LYS A 252 14.43 14.68 37.81
N GLY A 253 15.55 13.99 37.74
CA GLY A 253 15.60 12.52 37.71
C GLY A 253 15.88 11.94 36.31
N TRP A 254 16.00 12.79 35.32
CA TRP A 254 16.40 12.36 33.96
C TRP A 254 17.90 12.51 33.76
N THR A 255 18.49 11.64 32.97
CA THR A 255 19.92 11.65 32.71
C THR A 255 20.24 12.15 31.33
N ASP A 256 21.29 12.98 31.20
CA ASP A 256 21.82 13.40 29.92
C ASP A 256 22.69 12.29 29.32
N GLY A 257 22.43 11.93 28.09
CA GLY A 257 23.31 11.06 27.30
C GLY A 257 24.48 11.82 26.69
N PRO A 258 25.55 11.14 26.26
CA PRO A 258 26.72 11.78 25.65
C PRO A 258 26.43 12.44 24.31
N THR A 259 25.41 12.02 23.61
CA THR A 259 25.01 12.53 22.28
C THR A 259 23.70 13.33 22.35
N GLY A 260 23.09 13.45 23.51
CA GLY A 260 21.82 14.05 23.75
C GLY A 260 21.28 13.61 25.09
N LYS A 261 20.05 13.96 25.35
CA LYS A 261 19.41 13.69 26.62
C LYS A 261 18.55 12.46 26.46
N THR A 262 19.07 11.34 26.97
CA THR A 262 18.27 10.12 27.07
C THR A 262 17.71 10.04 28.46
N PRO A 263 16.38 10.11 28.63
CA PRO A 263 15.75 9.92 29.92
C PRO A 263 16.06 8.55 30.50
N ASP A 264 16.06 8.43 31.80
CA ASP A 264 16.05 7.12 32.45
C ASP A 264 14.67 6.49 32.32
N VAL A 265 14.39 5.98 31.14
CA VAL A 265 13.11 5.36 30.80
C VAL A 265 12.79 4.10 31.61
N VAL A 266 13.80 3.51 32.25
CA VAL A 266 13.62 2.32 33.10
C VAL A 266 12.90 2.73 34.39
N GLU A 267 13.47 3.70 35.12
CA GLU A 267 12.96 4.09 36.43
C GLU A 267 11.82 5.13 36.34
N THR A 268 11.80 5.94 35.28
CA THR A 268 10.80 7.02 35.17
C THR A 268 9.58 6.63 34.34
N VAL A 269 9.73 5.72 33.39
CA VAL A 269 8.64 5.32 32.49
C VAL A 269 8.20 3.88 32.75
N ALA A 270 9.08 2.90 32.50
CA ALA A 270 8.71 1.49 32.58
C ALA A 270 8.22 1.07 33.97
N ARG A 271 8.85 1.58 35.04
CA ARG A 271 8.42 1.35 36.41
C ARG A 271 7.02 1.89 36.64
N GLN A 272 6.73 3.12 36.21
CA GLN A 272 5.40 3.75 36.39
C GLN A 272 4.31 2.99 35.65
N TYR A 273 4.57 2.51 34.43
CA TYR A 273 3.62 1.65 33.74
C TYR A 273 3.19 0.44 34.58
N ARG A 274 4.13 -0.19 35.29
CA ARG A 274 3.83 -1.37 36.12
C ARG A 274 3.23 -1.00 37.46
N GLU A 275 3.62 0.12 38.07
CA GLU A 275 3.00 0.63 39.31
C GLU A 275 1.52 1.01 39.12
N HIS A 276 1.17 1.46 37.92
CA HIS A 276 -0.20 1.81 37.59
C HIS A 276 -0.96 0.69 36.86
N ASP A 277 -0.41 -0.52 36.80
CA ASP A 277 -0.99 -1.68 36.10
C ASP A 277 -1.37 -1.38 34.64
N MET A 278 -0.56 -0.57 33.97
CA MET A 278 -0.77 -0.22 32.56
C MET A 278 -0.10 -1.25 31.64
N PRO A 279 -0.80 -1.71 30.58
CA PRO A 279 -0.19 -2.58 29.58
C PRO A 279 0.84 -1.82 28.76
N GLY A 280 1.82 -2.54 28.21
CA GLY A 280 2.82 -2.00 27.30
C GLY A 280 3.82 -3.05 26.89
N GLY A 281 4.21 -3.02 25.63
CA GLY A 281 5.09 -4.01 25.02
C GLY A 281 6.49 -3.51 24.68
N TRP A 282 6.63 -2.22 24.40
CA TRP A 282 7.93 -1.65 24.00
C TRP A 282 8.03 -0.17 24.32
N ILE A 283 9.27 0.32 24.43
CA ILE A 283 9.61 1.72 24.70
C ILE A 283 10.76 2.16 23.82
N LEU A 284 10.64 3.34 23.18
CA LEU A 284 11.68 4.02 22.44
C LEU A 284 12.27 5.14 23.32
N PRO A 285 13.50 4.99 23.85
CA PRO A 285 14.09 6.00 24.71
C PRO A 285 14.66 7.22 23.99
N ASN A 286 14.76 7.18 22.66
CA ASN A 286 15.43 8.21 21.88
C ASN A 286 14.54 8.80 20.76
N ASP A 287 13.24 8.87 20.95
CA ASP A 287 12.33 9.36 19.94
C ASP A 287 12.27 10.88 19.90
N GLY A 288 13.33 11.50 19.40
CA GLY A 288 13.39 12.95 19.23
C GLY A 288 14.74 13.43 18.70
N TYR A 289 14.73 14.54 17.96
CA TYR A 289 15.93 15.12 17.39
C TYR A 289 16.94 15.51 18.49
N GLY A 290 18.17 15.00 18.36
CA GLY A 290 19.24 15.20 19.33
C GLY A 290 19.14 14.33 20.57
N CYS A 291 18.15 13.46 20.65
CA CYS A 291 18.09 12.42 21.66
C CYS A 291 19.04 11.27 21.25
N GLY A 292 19.78 10.77 22.20
CA GLY A 292 20.66 9.66 21.97
C GLY A 292 20.34 8.52 22.94
N TYR A 293 21.25 7.61 23.03
CA TYR A 293 21.29 6.61 24.09
C TYR A 293 22.71 6.47 24.61
N THR A 294 22.82 6.32 25.93
CA THR A 294 24.01 5.83 26.61
C THR A 294 23.71 4.47 27.18
N ASN A 295 24.68 3.62 27.32
CA ASN A 295 24.52 2.34 28.00
C ASN A 295 23.30 1.57 27.47
N LEU A 296 23.14 1.50 26.14
CA LEU A 296 21.99 0.84 25.52
C LEU A 296 21.78 -0.61 26.01
N PRO A 297 22.83 -1.45 26.19
CA PRO A 297 22.67 -2.79 26.73
C PRO A 297 22.03 -2.81 28.12
N GLU A 298 22.43 -1.89 28.99
CA GLU A 298 21.88 -1.75 30.35
C GLU A 298 20.42 -1.29 30.31
N THR A 299 20.09 -0.31 29.45
CA THR A 299 18.70 0.14 29.22
C THR A 299 17.83 -1.00 28.72
N VAL A 300 18.30 -1.77 27.73
CA VAL A 300 17.60 -2.95 27.21
C VAL A 300 17.33 -3.97 28.31
N LYS A 301 18.33 -4.24 29.15
CA LYS A 301 18.18 -5.17 30.29
C LYS A 301 17.19 -4.64 31.32
N GLY A 302 17.25 -3.35 31.65
CA GLY A 302 16.35 -2.72 32.60
C GLY A 302 14.89 -2.76 32.12
N LEU A 303 14.64 -2.36 30.87
CA LEU A 303 13.31 -2.43 30.27
C LEU A 303 12.76 -3.85 30.20
N ALA A 304 13.63 -4.83 29.88
CA ALA A 304 13.25 -6.23 29.88
C ALA A 304 12.84 -6.74 31.28
N GLY A 305 13.44 -6.20 32.36
CA GLY A 305 13.05 -6.49 33.73
C GLY A 305 11.60 -6.10 34.05
N TYR A 306 11.10 -5.07 33.40
CA TYR A 306 9.69 -4.64 33.47
C TYR A 306 8.81 -5.26 32.35
N GLY A 307 9.36 -6.17 31.54
CA GLY A 307 8.62 -6.84 30.48
C GLY A 307 8.48 -6.06 29.18
N PHE A 308 9.20 -4.94 29.03
CA PHE A 308 9.22 -4.17 27.77
C PHE A 308 10.34 -4.62 26.83
N ARG A 309 10.12 -4.40 25.55
CA ARG A 309 11.16 -4.45 24.51
C ARG A 309 11.65 -3.04 24.22
N THR A 310 12.95 -2.90 23.96
CA THR A 310 13.51 -1.61 23.57
C THR A 310 13.36 -1.38 22.08
N GLY A 311 12.84 -0.25 21.71
CA GLY A 311 12.84 0.29 20.36
C GLY A 311 13.80 1.45 20.23
N LEU A 312 14.17 1.79 19.01
CA LEU A 312 15.05 2.93 18.71
C LEU A 312 14.55 3.69 17.49
N TRP A 313 14.70 4.99 17.54
CA TRP A 313 14.53 5.87 16.40
C TRP A 313 15.84 5.99 15.63
N THR A 314 15.77 5.81 14.30
CA THR A 314 16.96 5.78 13.43
C THR A 314 17.30 7.16 12.89
N GLU A 315 17.53 8.13 13.77
CA GLU A 315 17.80 9.53 13.39
C GLU A 315 18.96 9.68 12.40
N ASN A 316 20.01 8.90 12.60
CA ASN A 316 21.26 8.98 11.83
C ASN A 316 21.41 7.86 10.78
N GLY A 317 20.29 7.26 10.36
CA GLY A 317 20.28 6.18 9.40
C GLY A 317 20.35 4.80 10.02
N VAL A 318 20.67 3.81 9.20
CA VAL A 318 20.53 2.38 9.54
C VAL A 318 21.86 1.68 9.85
N ASP A 319 22.97 2.40 9.84
CA ASP A 319 24.31 1.81 9.95
C ASP A 319 24.56 1.09 11.28
N LYS A 320 23.90 1.53 12.35
CA LYS A 320 24.04 0.96 13.69
C LYS A 320 23.10 -0.21 13.97
N ILE A 321 22.10 -0.46 13.13
CA ILE A 321 21.04 -1.44 13.38
C ILE A 321 21.63 -2.85 13.68
N ALA A 322 22.68 -3.24 12.97
CA ALA A 322 23.30 -4.56 13.19
C ALA A 322 23.82 -4.73 14.63
N TRP A 323 24.45 -3.70 15.18
CA TRP A 323 24.91 -3.69 16.57
C TRP A 323 23.75 -3.51 17.56
N GLU A 324 22.84 -2.59 17.31
CA GLU A 324 21.67 -2.28 18.15
C GLU A 324 20.77 -3.51 18.35
N VAL A 325 20.52 -4.25 17.28
CA VAL A 325 19.72 -5.48 17.33
C VAL A 325 20.52 -6.67 17.79
N GLY A 326 21.71 -6.87 17.21
CA GLY A 326 22.50 -8.09 17.41
C GLY A 326 23.21 -8.15 18.75
N GLN A 327 23.75 -7.04 19.21
CA GLN A 327 24.57 -6.98 20.43
C GLN A 327 23.86 -6.26 21.59
N ALA A 328 23.27 -5.09 21.35
CA ALA A 328 22.57 -4.37 22.40
C ALA A 328 21.18 -4.96 22.70
N GLY A 329 20.53 -5.57 21.75
CA GLY A 329 19.29 -6.32 21.98
C GLY A 329 17.99 -5.54 21.72
N SER A 330 18.04 -4.42 21.00
CA SER A 330 16.81 -3.72 20.56
C SER A 330 15.95 -4.62 19.65
N ARG A 331 14.64 -4.36 19.59
CA ARG A 331 13.68 -5.20 18.84
C ARG A 331 12.70 -4.40 17.98
N VAL A 332 12.65 -3.10 18.13
CA VAL A 332 11.82 -2.20 17.33
C VAL A 332 12.74 -1.15 16.72
N GLN A 333 12.53 -0.84 15.43
CA GLN A 333 13.25 0.24 14.77
C GLN A 333 12.21 1.15 14.14
N LYS A 334 12.11 2.39 14.61
CA LYS A 334 11.30 3.43 13.98
C LYS A 334 12.12 4.03 12.84
N LEU A 335 11.72 3.73 11.62
CA LEU A 335 12.25 4.35 10.41
C LEU A 335 11.39 5.56 10.09
N ASP A 336 12.00 6.72 10.03
CA ASP A 336 11.29 7.99 9.90
C ASP A 336 11.84 8.82 8.74
N VAL A 337 11.00 9.70 8.20
CA VAL A 337 11.32 10.68 7.16
C VAL A 337 11.98 10.02 5.93
N ALA A 338 12.95 10.69 5.33
CA ALA A 338 13.63 10.29 4.10
C ALA A 338 14.89 9.45 4.33
N TRP A 339 15.15 8.98 5.54
CA TRP A 339 16.39 8.25 5.87
C TRP A 339 16.46 6.86 5.26
N THR A 340 15.32 6.30 4.90
CA THR A 340 15.22 5.00 4.23
C THR A 340 15.30 5.11 2.70
N GLY A 341 15.41 6.33 2.18
CA GLY A 341 15.48 6.61 0.74
C GLY A 341 14.13 6.91 0.09
N LYS A 342 14.18 7.35 -1.17
CA LYS A 342 12.97 7.58 -1.96
C LYS A 342 12.42 6.26 -2.48
N GLY A 343 11.11 6.04 -2.33
CA GLY A 343 10.43 4.87 -2.89
C GLY A 343 9.77 3.96 -1.87
N TYR A 344 9.57 4.44 -0.67
CA TYR A 344 8.76 3.80 0.36
C TYR A 344 7.47 4.55 0.57
#